data_db5a3d31c742113a8c5a885cc968b6e4
#
_entry.id   db5a3d31c742113a8c5a885cc968b6e4
#
_cell.length_a   1.000
_cell.length_b   1.000
_cell.length_c   1.000
_cell.angle_alpha   90.00
_cell.angle_beta   90.00
_cell.angle_gamma   90.00
#
_symmetry.space_group_name_H-M   'P 1'
#
loop_
_entity.id
_entity.type
_entity.pdbx_description
1 polymer ?
#
loop_
_entity_poly.entity_id
_entity_poly.type
_entity_poly.pdbx_seq_one_letter_code
_entity_poly.pdbx_strand_id
1 'polypeptide(L)'
;MTTTADLAPDQQIARLLPPGFSEYRSVIAFNRDGHLTAAEIRCYLQELVGLLGMTLAASPGIVTGWCEHGLAGWAHITTSGIELMGYPQPDGTEAVTVGINSCRDYDLDAAAALTATTFGVADGHLTTVRTLTLLGSRP
;
A
#
# COMPACT_ATOMS: atom_id res chain seq x y z
N MET A 1 -26.35 -22.24 -16.04
CA MET A 1 -24.91 -22.05 -16.31
C MET A 1 -24.60 -20.57 -16.27
N THR A 2 -23.68 -20.14 -15.39
CA THR A 2 -23.28 -18.71 -15.26
C THR A 2 -22.36 -18.35 -16.43
N THR A 3 -22.72 -17.36 -17.24
CA THR A 3 -21.82 -16.85 -18.27
C THR A 3 -20.80 -15.91 -17.69
N THR A 4 -19.72 -15.62 -18.41
CA THR A 4 -18.71 -14.63 -17.96
C THR A 4 -19.34 -13.26 -17.74
N ALA A 5 -20.35 -12.88 -18.51
CA ALA A 5 -21.03 -11.60 -18.38
C ALA A 5 -21.86 -11.48 -17.10
N ASP A 6 -22.22 -12.60 -16.47
CA ASP A 6 -23.00 -12.61 -15.22
C ASP A 6 -22.12 -12.48 -13.97
N LEU A 7 -20.80 -12.49 -14.14
CA LEU A 7 -19.86 -12.39 -13.03
C LEU A 7 -19.57 -10.93 -12.69
N ALA A 8 -19.29 -10.67 -11.41
CA ALA A 8 -18.73 -9.39 -10.98
C ALA A 8 -17.37 -9.14 -11.65
N PRO A 9 -16.94 -7.88 -11.87
CA PRO A 9 -15.67 -7.58 -12.56
C PRO A 9 -14.44 -8.25 -11.96
N ASP A 10 -14.34 -8.36 -10.65
CA ASP A 10 -13.23 -9.04 -9.95
C ASP A 10 -13.23 -10.54 -10.27
N GLN A 11 -14.41 -11.15 -10.37
CA GLN A 11 -14.55 -12.55 -10.74
C GLN A 11 -14.18 -12.77 -12.21
N GLN A 12 -14.53 -11.82 -13.09
CA GLN A 12 -14.14 -11.88 -14.49
C GLN A 12 -12.61 -11.82 -14.64
N ILE A 13 -11.96 -10.93 -13.89
CA ILE A 13 -10.49 -10.82 -13.87
C ILE A 13 -9.86 -12.10 -13.34
N ALA A 14 -10.39 -12.64 -12.23
CA ALA A 14 -9.85 -13.87 -11.64
C ALA A 14 -9.85 -15.05 -12.61
N ARG A 15 -10.82 -15.13 -13.50
CA ARG A 15 -10.88 -16.18 -14.55
C ARG A 15 -9.79 -16.05 -15.61
N LEU A 16 -9.28 -14.84 -15.82
CA LEU A 16 -8.20 -14.59 -16.78
C LEU A 16 -6.83 -14.91 -16.22
N LEU A 17 -6.73 -15.06 -14.90
CA LEU A 17 -5.45 -15.28 -14.21
C LEU A 17 -5.13 -16.78 -14.14
N PRO A 18 -3.84 -17.12 -14.16
CA PRO A 18 -3.43 -18.53 -14.07
C PRO A 18 -3.82 -19.12 -12.71
N PRO A 19 -4.00 -20.44 -12.64
CA PRO A 19 -4.21 -21.14 -11.36
C PRO A 19 -3.09 -20.84 -10.38
N GLY A 20 -3.45 -20.61 -9.11
CA GLY A 20 -2.50 -20.28 -8.06
C GLY A 20 -2.07 -18.82 -8.00
N PHE A 21 -2.50 -18.00 -8.96
CA PHE A 21 -2.27 -16.56 -8.89
C PHE A 21 -3.11 -15.95 -7.75
N SER A 22 -2.50 -15.02 -7.04
CA SER A 22 -3.22 -14.22 -6.04
C SER A 22 -2.70 -12.79 -6.07
N GLU A 23 -3.56 -11.86 -5.71
CA GLU A 23 -3.20 -10.45 -5.55
C GLU A 23 -4.00 -9.85 -4.40
N TYR A 24 -3.32 -9.14 -3.54
CA TYR A 24 -3.87 -8.51 -2.35
C TYR A 24 -3.51 -7.03 -2.38
N ARG A 25 -4.51 -6.16 -2.26
CA ARG A 25 -4.31 -4.71 -2.21
C ARG A 25 -4.95 -4.14 -0.97
N SER A 26 -4.23 -3.21 -0.34
CA SER A 26 -4.70 -2.53 0.85
C SER A 26 -4.27 -1.07 0.84
N VAL A 27 -5.00 -0.25 1.56
CA VAL A 27 -4.64 1.15 1.81
C VAL A 27 -4.65 1.40 3.30
N ILE A 28 -3.60 2.08 3.77
CA ILE A 28 -3.53 2.66 5.10
C ILE A 28 -3.56 4.17 4.92
N ALA A 29 -4.42 4.87 5.63
CA ALA A 29 -4.55 6.32 5.52
C ALA A 29 -4.54 6.96 6.90
N PHE A 30 -3.87 8.10 7.00
CA PHE A 30 -3.82 8.87 8.25
C PHE A 30 -3.52 10.34 7.95
N ASN A 31 -3.67 11.17 8.98
CA ASN A 31 -3.25 12.57 8.94
C ASN A 31 -2.22 12.79 10.05
N ARG A 32 -1.24 13.65 9.81
CA ARG A 32 -0.20 13.97 10.78
C ARG A 32 0.11 15.45 10.79
N ASP A 33 0.68 15.92 11.88
CA ASP A 33 1.26 17.27 11.96
C ASP A 33 2.62 17.29 11.27
N GLY A 34 2.89 18.37 10.54
CA GLY A 34 4.15 18.56 9.82
C GLY A 34 4.21 17.73 8.53
N HIS A 35 5.22 18.02 7.75
CA HIS A 35 5.39 17.42 6.42
C HIS A 35 6.38 16.26 6.46
N LEU A 36 6.14 15.26 5.61
CA LEU A 36 7.04 14.14 5.42
C LEU A 36 8.36 14.59 4.80
N THR A 37 9.44 13.94 5.21
CA THR A 37 10.75 14.08 4.57
C THR A 37 11.07 12.84 3.74
N ALA A 38 11.94 13.01 2.74
CA ALA A 38 12.40 11.89 1.93
C ALA A 38 13.07 10.80 2.78
N ALA A 39 13.83 11.19 3.81
CA ALA A 39 14.49 10.26 4.72
C ALA A 39 13.49 9.42 5.52
N GLU A 40 12.44 10.05 6.03
CA GLU A 40 11.35 9.34 6.73
C GLU A 40 10.68 8.32 5.83
N ILE A 41 10.38 8.71 4.59
CA ILE A 41 9.73 7.81 3.62
C ILE A 41 10.62 6.61 3.31
N ARG A 42 11.90 6.82 3.04
CA ARG A 42 12.83 5.73 2.74
C ARG A 42 12.97 4.75 3.90
N CYS A 43 13.18 5.27 5.11
CA CYS A 43 13.27 4.45 6.31
C CYS A 43 12.01 3.62 6.52
N TYR A 44 10.86 4.26 6.44
CA TYR A 44 9.58 3.59 6.62
C TYR A 44 9.36 2.48 5.60
N LEU A 45 9.60 2.75 4.31
CA LEU A 45 9.41 1.74 3.27
C LEU A 45 10.33 0.54 3.47
N GLN A 46 11.58 0.75 3.86
CA GLN A 46 12.52 -0.33 4.15
C GLN A 46 12.06 -1.16 5.34
N GLU A 47 11.64 -0.51 6.42
CA GLU A 47 11.13 -1.20 7.61
C GLU A 47 9.86 -1.99 7.32
N LEU A 48 8.94 -1.39 6.57
CA LEU A 48 7.68 -2.05 6.20
C LEU A 48 7.93 -3.30 5.37
N VAL A 49 8.81 -3.22 4.38
CA VAL A 49 9.18 -4.38 3.55
C VAL A 49 9.74 -5.52 4.41
N GLY A 50 10.63 -5.18 5.35
CA GLY A 50 11.21 -6.17 6.28
C GLY A 50 10.17 -6.77 7.20
N LEU A 51 9.28 -5.95 7.76
CA LEU A 51 8.21 -6.41 8.65
C LEU A 51 7.27 -7.39 7.94
N LEU A 52 6.94 -7.12 6.69
CA LEU A 52 6.04 -7.97 5.91
C LEU A 52 6.73 -9.24 5.37
N GLY A 53 8.01 -9.42 5.66
CA GLY A 53 8.77 -10.58 5.18
C GLY A 53 8.99 -10.57 3.66
N MET A 54 8.99 -9.39 3.07
CA MET A 54 9.16 -9.19 1.64
C MET A 54 10.60 -8.77 1.31
N THR A 55 10.96 -8.81 0.03
CA THR A 55 12.31 -8.46 -0.42
C THR A 55 12.23 -7.27 -1.38
N LEU A 56 13.04 -6.24 -1.12
CA LEU A 56 13.21 -5.13 -2.05
C LEU A 56 13.86 -5.60 -3.34
N ALA A 57 13.25 -5.26 -4.47
CA ALA A 57 13.83 -5.49 -5.79
C ALA A 57 14.82 -4.37 -6.16
N ALA A 58 14.66 -3.19 -5.56
CA ALA A 58 15.51 -2.01 -5.74
C ALA A 58 15.40 -1.10 -4.51
N SER A 59 16.30 -0.15 -4.37
CA SER A 59 16.19 0.89 -3.33
C SER A 59 14.90 1.68 -3.51
N PRO A 60 14.23 2.10 -2.39
CA PRO A 60 13.03 2.91 -2.50
C PRO A 60 13.26 4.20 -3.27
N GLY A 61 12.34 4.51 -4.18
CA GLY A 61 12.36 5.73 -4.96
C GLY A 61 11.52 6.83 -4.30
N ILE A 62 11.92 8.08 -4.51
CA ILE A 62 11.19 9.26 -4.04
C ILE A 62 10.90 10.17 -5.23
N VAL A 63 9.67 10.64 -5.33
CA VAL A 63 9.24 11.65 -6.30
C VAL A 63 8.81 12.89 -5.55
N THR A 64 9.29 14.03 -6.00
CA THR A 64 8.86 15.34 -5.51
C THR A 64 7.90 15.98 -6.52
N GLY A 65 6.96 16.79 -6.03
CA GLY A 65 6.08 17.59 -6.89
C GLY A 65 5.00 16.80 -7.62
N TRP A 66 4.66 15.60 -7.17
CA TRP A 66 3.52 14.87 -7.75
C TRP A 66 2.20 15.58 -7.46
N CYS A 67 2.15 16.34 -6.37
CA CYS A 67 1.18 17.41 -6.13
C CYS A 67 1.95 18.60 -5.55
N GLU A 68 1.29 19.73 -5.35
CA GLU A 68 1.96 20.92 -4.84
C GLU A 68 2.61 20.65 -3.48
N HIS A 69 3.94 20.73 -3.44
CA HIS A 69 4.80 20.47 -2.27
C HIS A 69 4.75 19.03 -1.71
N GLY A 70 4.07 18.12 -2.40
CA GLY A 70 3.94 16.74 -1.94
C GLY A 70 5.13 15.86 -2.30
N LEU A 71 5.42 14.90 -1.43
CA LEU A 71 6.36 13.82 -1.69
C LEU A 71 5.61 12.51 -1.90
N ALA A 72 6.07 11.71 -2.83
CA ALA A 72 5.64 10.34 -2.99
C ALA A 72 6.85 9.41 -2.94
N GLY A 73 6.67 8.22 -2.41
CA GLY A 73 7.69 7.19 -2.38
C GLY A 73 7.13 5.86 -2.82
N TRP A 74 7.98 5.01 -3.34
CA TRP A 74 7.60 3.64 -3.67
C TRP A 74 8.73 2.69 -3.38
N ALA A 75 8.35 1.45 -3.08
CA ALA A 75 9.26 0.33 -2.98
C ALA A 75 8.80 -0.76 -3.95
N HIS A 76 9.65 -1.09 -4.90
CA HIS A 76 9.46 -2.29 -5.70
C HIS A 76 9.90 -3.49 -4.88
N ILE A 77 8.98 -4.41 -4.66
CA ILE A 77 9.25 -5.68 -3.98
C ILE A 77 9.11 -6.82 -4.98
N THR A 78 9.76 -7.94 -4.69
CA THR A 78 9.73 -9.10 -5.60
C THR A 78 8.33 -9.67 -5.82
N THR A 79 7.38 -9.36 -4.93
CA THR A 79 5.98 -9.79 -5.03
C THR A 79 5.04 -8.69 -5.52
N SER A 80 5.45 -7.45 -5.67
CA SER A 80 4.75 -6.32 -6.31
C SER A 80 5.30 -4.95 -5.90
N GLY A 81 4.58 -4.17 -5.08
CA GLY A 81 5.00 -2.82 -4.72
C GLY A 81 4.25 -2.21 -3.54
N ILE A 82 4.88 -1.20 -2.96
CA ILE A 82 4.30 -0.37 -1.92
C ILE A 82 4.46 1.07 -2.35
N GLU A 83 3.40 1.87 -2.22
CA GLU A 83 3.38 3.29 -2.56
C GLU A 83 2.98 4.11 -1.34
N LEU A 84 3.72 5.19 -1.09
CA LEU A 84 3.34 6.18 -0.09
C LEU A 84 3.11 7.51 -0.80
N MET A 85 1.96 8.15 -0.52
CA MET A 85 1.59 9.43 -1.10
C MET A 85 1.30 10.44 0.01
N GLY A 86 2.04 11.53 0.01
CA GLY A 86 1.84 12.63 0.96
C GLY A 86 1.10 13.79 0.31
N TYR A 87 0.10 14.32 1.01
CA TYR A 87 -0.76 15.42 0.56
C TYR A 87 -0.70 16.55 1.58
N PRO A 88 0.28 17.48 1.46
CA PRO A 88 0.36 18.62 2.38
C PRO A 88 -0.93 19.45 2.36
N GLN A 89 -1.38 19.82 3.55
CA GLN A 89 -2.60 20.61 3.74
C GLN A 89 -2.26 22.05 4.12
N PRO A 90 -3.15 23.04 3.82
CA PRO A 90 -2.89 24.44 4.16
C PRO A 90 -2.73 24.72 5.66
N ASP A 91 -3.29 23.87 6.52
CA ASP A 91 -3.21 24.01 7.98
C ASP A 91 -1.89 23.49 8.59
N GLY A 92 -0.94 23.06 7.76
CA GLY A 92 0.36 22.53 8.22
C GLY A 92 0.35 21.03 8.51
N THR A 93 -0.81 20.37 8.36
CA THR A 93 -0.90 18.91 8.45
C THR A 93 -0.59 18.27 7.10
N GLU A 94 -0.45 16.95 7.08
CA GLU A 94 -0.29 16.18 5.87
C GLU A 94 -1.16 14.92 5.92
N ALA A 95 -2.01 14.76 4.93
CA ALA A 95 -2.71 13.50 4.72
C ALA A 95 -1.78 12.53 4.01
N VAL A 96 -1.74 11.30 4.47
CA VAL A 96 -0.82 10.28 3.93
C VAL A 96 -1.61 9.02 3.62
N THR A 97 -1.33 8.44 2.45
CA THR A 97 -1.83 7.12 2.10
C THR A 97 -0.66 6.18 1.81
N VAL A 98 -0.81 4.94 2.24
CA VAL A 98 0.14 3.87 1.95
C VAL A 98 -0.63 2.74 1.26
N GLY A 99 -0.30 2.49 0.01
CA GLY A 99 -0.86 1.39 -0.77
C GLY A 99 0.09 0.19 -0.75
N ILE A 100 -0.43 -0.98 -0.41
CA ILE A 100 0.33 -2.23 -0.44
C ILE A 100 -0.30 -3.14 -1.48
N ASN A 101 0.50 -3.57 -2.43
CA ASN A 101 0.08 -4.46 -3.51
C ASN A 101 1.05 -5.64 -3.57
N SER A 102 0.56 -6.86 -3.38
CA SER A 102 1.40 -8.04 -3.35
C SER A 102 0.65 -9.27 -3.87
N CYS A 103 1.38 -10.16 -4.55
CA CYS A 103 0.85 -11.47 -4.94
C CYS A 103 0.86 -12.47 -3.77
N ARG A 104 1.43 -12.11 -2.62
CA ARG A 104 1.40 -12.88 -1.38
C ARG A 104 0.63 -12.10 -0.33
N ASP A 105 -0.18 -12.80 0.47
CA ASP A 105 -0.87 -12.18 1.59
C ASP A 105 0.13 -11.66 2.63
N TYR A 106 -0.30 -10.69 3.39
CA TYR A 106 0.51 -10.02 4.40
C TYR A 106 -0.36 -9.61 5.59
N ASP A 107 0.29 -9.36 6.72
CA ASP A 107 -0.36 -8.91 7.95
C ASP A 107 -0.60 -7.40 7.89
N LEU A 108 -1.81 -7.00 7.49
CA LEU A 108 -2.21 -5.60 7.39
C LEU A 108 -2.22 -4.91 8.77
N ASP A 109 -2.60 -5.62 9.82
CA ASP A 109 -2.62 -5.06 11.18
C ASP A 109 -1.20 -4.75 11.66
N ALA A 110 -0.23 -5.61 11.36
CA ALA A 110 1.18 -5.34 11.66
C ALA A 110 1.69 -4.13 10.88
N ALA A 111 1.33 -4.02 9.60
CA ALA A 111 1.68 -2.85 8.79
C ALA A 111 1.07 -1.56 9.35
N ALA A 112 -0.18 -1.60 9.78
CA ALA A 112 -0.86 -0.47 10.41
C ALA A 112 -0.17 -0.04 11.72
N ALA A 113 0.20 -1.00 12.56
CA ALA A 113 0.90 -0.73 13.82
C ALA A 113 2.26 -0.06 13.59
N LEU A 114 3.04 -0.55 12.63
CA LEU A 114 4.31 0.07 12.26
C LEU A 114 4.10 1.50 11.75
N THR A 115 3.10 1.70 10.91
CA THR A 115 2.78 3.00 10.34
C THR A 115 2.42 4.01 11.45
N ALA A 116 1.56 3.62 12.38
CA ALA A 116 1.18 4.46 13.50
C ALA A 116 2.37 4.84 14.37
N THR A 117 3.23 3.88 14.69
CA THR A 117 4.43 4.11 15.49
C THR A 117 5.43 5.01 14.78
N THR A 118 5.70 4.73 13.50
CA THR A 118 6.70 5.49 12.72
C THR A 118 6.33 6.95 12.57
N PHE A 119 5.05 7.23 12.30
CA PHE A 119 4.58 8.60 12.03
C PHE A 119 3.89 9.27 13.22
N GLY A 120 3.88 8.63 14.38
CA GLY A 120 3.30 9.21 15.60
C GLY A 120 1.78 9.40 15.52
N VAL A 121 1.07 8.49 14.87
CA VAL A 121 -0.39 8.57 14.72
C VAL A 121 -1.06 8.00 15.98
N ALA A 122 -1.95 8.77 16.59
CA ALA A 122 -2.68 8.33 17.76
C ALA A 122 -3.67 7.20 17.42
N ASP A 123 -3.98 6.37 18.43
CA ASP A 123 -4.97 5.30 18.28
C ASP A 123 -6.31 5.83 17.77
N GLY A 124 -6.88 5.13 16.81
CA GLY A 124 -8.14 5.50 16.18
C GLY A 124 -8.06 6.57 15.09
N HIS A 125 -6.87 7.12 14.83
CA HIS A 125 -6.66 8.14 13.81
C HIS A 125 -6.05 7.57 12.51
N LEU A 126 -5.86 6.28 12.46
CA LEU A 126 -5.36 5.58 11.28
C LEU A 126 -6.46 4.65 10.77
N THR A 127 -6.72 4.69 9.48
CA THR A 127 -7.74 3.86 8.82
C THR A 127 -7.06 2.88 7.89
N THR A 128 -7.51 1.64 7.91
CA THR A 128 -7.04 0.60 6.99
C THR A 128 -8.20 -0.01 6.24
N VAL A 129 -7.97 -0.35 4.99
CA VAL A 129 -8.94 -1.07 4.19
C VAL A 129 -8.22 -2.02 3.23
N ARG A 130 -8.70 -3.25 3.16
CA ARG A 130 -8.29 -4.17 2.10
C ARG A 130 -9.20 -3.91 0.91
N THR A 131 -8.64 -3.34 -0.16
CA THR A 131 -9.39 -2.86 -1.30
C THR A 131 -9.68 -3.94 -2.33
N LEU A 132 -8.81 -4.95 -2.42
CA LEU A 132 -8.92 -6.00 -3.41
C LEU A 132 -8.26 -7.28 -2.93
N THR A 133 -8.92 -8.41 -3.19
CA THR A 133 -8.33 -9.74 -3.11
C THR A 133 -8.73 -10.50 -4.37
N LEU A 134 -7.74 -10.88 -5.18
CA LEU A 134 -7.95 -11.68 -6.37
C LEU A 134 -7.30 -13.05 -6.19
N LEU A 135 -8.05 -14.09 -6.46
CA LEU A 135 -7.56 -15.47 -6.46
C LEU A 135 -7.80 -16.04 -7.86
N GLY A 136 -6.74 -16.49 -8.50
CA GLY A 136 -6.83 -17.12 -9.82
C GLY A 136 -7.73 -18.34 -9.77
N SER A 137 -8.44 -18.61 -10.88
CA SER A 137 -9.29 -19.77 -10.98
C SER A 137 -8.46 -21.05 -10.85
N ARG A 138 -9.00 -22.03 -10.14
CA ARG A 138 -8.41 -23.37 -10.10
C ARG A 138 -8.80 -24.14 -11.35
N PRO A 139 -7.89 -25.03 -11.84
CA PRO A 139 -8.21 -25.89 -12.99
C PRO A 139 -9.38 -26.80 -12.70
#